data_884595e59d391dcb4d1cfcfb1ac990a0
#
_entry.id   884595e59d391dcb4d1cfcfb1ac990a0
#
_cell.length_a   1.000
_cell.length_b   1.000
_cell.length_c   1.000
_cell.angle_alpha   90.00
_cell.angle_beta   90.00
_cell.angle_gamma   90.00
#
_symmetry.space_group_name_H-M   'P 1'
#
loop_
_entity.id
_entity.type
_entity.pdbx_description
1 polymer ?
#
loop_
_entity_poly.entity_id
_entity_poly.type
_entity_poly.pdbx_seq_one_letter_code
_entity_poly.pdbx_strand_id
1 'polypeptide(L)'
;FYRMDKLFGARSKNDGAWHNYRTVSTFSSTCNAGMSKLYNLIGMENSTNAYGCNGLTAVTDSLFSVKYTISNRLLVESDIRNYYTGSDGEFVYKNNYTLPIGYAINSSTAYDLVMAKNNNGIENQNLLIQSLTGISDVFEYTTSFPTEADCIITPAKSGHMYLSVANKSVDSVTVTINNTTTYTYNNIKSNNRILDIGYVHDTDTVEVTSDTGGMNLSVYTLDEDKFIRAYNKLN
;
A
#
# COMPACT_ATOMS: atom_id res chain seq x y z
N PHE A 1 19.48 4.18 9.12
CA PHE A 1 19.17 3.16 8.10
C PHE A 1 17.70 3.29 7.71
N TYR A 2 17.39 3.43 6.40
CA TYR A 2 16.06 3.50 5.84
C TYR A 2 16.03 2.89 4.44
N ARG A 3 14.83 2.62 3.93
CA ARG A 3 14.58 2.24 2.53
C ARG A 3 13.89 3.36 1.81
N MET A 4 13.94 3.31 0.49
CA MET A 4 13.16 4.14 -0.41
C MET A 4 12.64 3.28 -1.56
N ASP A 5 11.52 3.64 -2.15
CA ASP A 5 10.96 2.90 -3.25
C ASP A 5 10.27 3.80 -4.27
N LYS A 6 10.14 3.30 -5.50
CA LYS A 6 9.47 3.98 -6.61
C LYS A 6 8.08 3.40 -6.80
N LEU A 7 7.04 4.23 -6.75
CA LEU A 7 5.67 3.83 -7.08
C LEU A 7 5.42 3.69 -8.60
N PHE A 8 6.40 4.04 -9.43
CA PHE A 8 6.26 4.02 -10.90
C PHE A 8 7.61 3.86 -11.57
N GLY A 9 7.60 3.53 -12.86
CA GLY A 9 8.75 3.64 -13.75
C GLY A 9 10.01 2.89 -13.31
N ALA A 10 9.86 1.92 -12.41
CA ALA A 10 10.95 1.04 -12.06
C ALA A 10 11.38 0.26 -13.31
N ARG A 11 12.63 0.38 -13.68
CA ARG A 11 13.20 -0.37 -14.82
C ARG A 11 13.20 -1.87 -14.56
N SER A 12 13.41 -2.22 -13.28
CA SER A 12 13.35 -3.60 -12.82
C SER A 12 13.10 -3.64 -11.30
N LYS A 13 12.80 -4.82 -10.76
CA LYS A 13 12.72 -5.00 -9.29
C LYS A 13 14.08 -4.82 -8.58
N ASN A 14 15.16 -4.69 -9.33
CA ASN A 14 16.52 -4.50 -8.80
C ASN A 14 17.04 -3.06 -8.97
N ASP A 15 16.15 -2.10 -9.18
CA ASP A 15 16.53 -0.68 -9.31
C ASP A 15 17.34 -0.17 -8.11
N GLY A 16 17.06 -0.65 -6.91
CA GLY A 16 17.85 -0.35 -5.73
C GLY A 16 19.32 -0.72 -5.88
N ALA A 17 19.61 -1.88 -6.47
CA ALA A 17 20.98 -2.30 -6.76
C ALA A 17 21.63 -1.47 -7.88
N TRP A 18 20.86 -1.10 -8.90
CA TRP A 18 21.35 -0.26 -10.03
C TRP A 18 21.69 1.16 -9.58
N HIS A 19 20.89 1.74 -8.69
CA HIS A 19 20.99 3.14 -8.27
C HIS A 19 21.54 3.29 -6.85
N ASN A 20 22.06 2.20 -6.25
CA ASN A 20 22.71 2.19 -4.95
C ASN A 20 21.81 2.74 -3.80
N TYR A 21 20.54 2.32 -3.77
CA TYR A 21 19.67 2.57 -2.62
C TYR A 21 19.02 1.29 -2.10
N ARG A 22 18.59 1.32 -0.84
CA ARG A 22 17.90 0.19 -0.21
C ARG A 22 16.41 0.27 -0.56
N THR A 23 15.86 -0.87 -0.96
CA THR A 23 14.46 -1.00 -1.38
C THR A 23 13.80 -2.21 -0.72
N VAL A 24 12.48 -2.30 -0.79
CA VAL A 24 11.71 -3.51 -0.46
C VAL A 24 11.48 -4.40 -1.68
N SER A 25 11.94 -3.99 -2.84
CA SER A 25 11.78 -4.70 -4.12
C SER A 25 13.00 -5.55 -4.45
N THR A 26 12.80 -6.74 -5.00
CA THR A 26 13.89 -7.57 -5.53
C THR A 26 13.40 -8.57 -6.57
N PHE A 27 14.29 -8.92 -7.49
CA PHE A 27 14.20 -10.08 -8.36
C PHE A 27 15.46 -10.94 -8.20
N SER A 28 15.27 -12.21 -7.88
CA SER A 28 16.38 -13.16 -7.74
C SER A 28 15.89 -14.60 -7.93
N SER A 29 16.66 -15.42 -8.62
CA SER A 29 16.37 -16.87 -8.73
C SER A 29 16.37 -17.57 -7.37
N THR A 30 16.99 -16.97 -6.36
CA THR A 30 17.07 -17.46 -4.98
C THR A 30 16.24 -16.62 -4.02
N CYS A 31 15.13 -16.05 -4.49
CA CYS A 31 14.25 -15.22 -3.69
C CYS A 31 13.69 -16.00 -2.49
N ASN A 32 13.60 -15.35 -1.33
CA ASN A 32 13.07 -16.00 -0.14
C ASN A 32 11.56 -16.25 -0.28
N ALA A 33 11.17 -17.51 -0.36
CA ALA A 33 9.77 -17.91 -0.51
C ALA A 33 8.87 -17.45 0.66
N GLY A 34 9.42 -17.33 1.87
CA GLY A 34 8.70 -16.80 3.04
C GLY A 34 8.32 -15.33 2.84
N MET A 35 9.25 -14.52 2.31
CA MET A 35 8.98 -13.11 1.98
C MET A 35 7.93 -12.98 0.88
N SER A 36 8.02 -13.78 -0.18
CA SER A 36 7.01 -13.78 -1.24
C SER A 36 5.62 -14.14 -0.70
N LYS A 37 5.52 -15.11 0.21
CA LYS A 37 4.26 -15.45 0.88
C LYS A 37 3.74 -14.33 1.76
N LEU A 38 4.61 -13.68 2.54
CA LEU A 38 4.24 -12.52 3.37
C LEU A 38 3.66 -11.40 2.51
N TYR A 39 4.37 -11.03 1.43
CA TYR A 39 3.91 -9.97 0.51
C TYR A 39 2.54 -10.30 -0.09
N ASN A 40 2.31 -11.57 -0.47
CA ASN A 40 1.00 -12.00 -0.94
C ASN A 40 -0.10 -11.80 0.13
N LEU A 41 0.17 -12.15 1.37
CA LEU A 41 -0.80 -12.03 2.46
C LEU A 41 -1.15 -10.58 2.78
N ILE A 42 -0.17 -9.68 2.72
CA ILE A 42 -0.37 -8.25 3.04
C ILE A 42 -0.71 -7.39 1.81
N GLY A 43 -1.02 -8.00 0.66
CA GLY A 43 -1.51 -7.30 -0.53
C GLY A 43 -0.44 -6.59 -1.36
N MET A 44 0.83 -6.92 -1.18
CA MET A 44 1.95 -6.38 -1.94
C MET A 44 2.30 -7.27 -3.14
N GLU A 45 2.95 -6.67 -4.13
CA GLU A 45 3.39 -7.36 -5.33
C GLU A 45 4.35 -8.50 -5.03
N ASN A 46 4.06 -9.68 -5.57
CA ASN A 46 4.86 -10.87 -5.34
C ASN A 46 4.78 -11.85 -6.51
N SER A 47 5.79 -12.69 -6.64
CA SER A 47 5.84 -13.84 -7.53
C SER A 47 6.81 -14.90 -6.97
N THR A 48 7.07 -15.98 -7.71
CA THR A 48 7.96 -17.05 -7.26
C THR A 48 9.39 -16.56 -7.00
N ASN A 49 9.87 -15.63 -7.80
CA ASN A 49 11.27 -15.15 -7.78
C ASN A 49 11.40 -13.64 -7.71
N ALA A 50 10.30 -12.94 -7.39
CA ALA A 50 10.31 -11.50 -7.25
C ALA A 50 9.24 -11.03 -6.24
N TYR A 51 9.51 -9.93 -5.59
CA TYR A 51 8.54 -9.14 -4.86
C TYR A 51 8.85 -7.65 -5.05
N GLY A 52 7.87 -6.79 -4.86
CA GLY A 52 7.99 -5.38 -5.18
C GLY A 52 7.14 -4.47 -4.31
N CYS A 53 7.36 -3.17 -4.48
CA CYS A 53 6.74 -2.11 -3.69
C CYS A 53 5.28 -1.82 -4.06
N ASN A 54 4.77 -2.31 -5.20
CA ASN A 54 3.37 -2.11 -5.52
C ASN A 54 2.48 -2.73 -4.44
N GLY A 55 1.53 -1.97 -3.93
CA GLY A 55 0.68 -2.36 -2.81
C GLY A 55 1.18 -1.89 -1.44
N LEU A 56 2.23 -1.07 -1.38
CA LEU A 56 2.64 -0.38 -0.16
C LEU A 56 1.51 0.51 0.37
N THR A 57 1.42 0.57 1.70
CA THR A 57 0.52 1.42 2.46
C THR A 57 1.31 2.15 3.54
N ALA A 58 0.73 3.12 4.23
CA ALA A 58 1.38 3.77 5.37
C ALA A 58 1.86 2.78 6.43
N VAL A 59 1.09 1.70 6.66
CA VAL A 59 1.46 0.63 7.60
C VAL A 59 2.69 -0.13 7.13
N THR A 60 2.71 -0.59 5.88
CA THR A 60 3.86 -1.34 5.36
C THR A 60 5.08 -0.45 5.13
N ASP A 61 4.90 0.82 4.75
CA ASP A 61 5.98 1.81 4.69
C ASP A 61 6.65 1.94 6.06
N SER A 62 5.85 2.05 7.12
CA SER A 62 6.33 2.12 8.50
C SER A 62 7.10 0.86 8.88
N LEU A 63 6.46 -0.32 8.79
CA LEU A 63 7.04 -1.60 9.22
C LEU A 63 8.30 -2.00 8.43
N PHE A 64 8.38 -1.65 7.15
CA PHE A 64 9.52 -1.97 6.29
C PHE A 64 10.56 -0.85 6.20
N SER A 65 10.44 0.19 7.02
CA SER A 65 11.39 1.31 7.05
C SER A 65 11.50 2.05 5.71
N VAL A 66 10.42 2.16 4.95
CA VAL A 66 10.37 2.93 3.70
C VAL A 66 10.14 4.40 4.06
N LYS A 67 11.23 5.16 4.12
CA LYS A 67 11.22 6.57 4.55
C LYS A 67 10.89 7.52 3.41
N TYR A 68 11.29 7.19 2.20
CA TYR A 68 11.06 8.03 1.04
C TYR A 68 10.36 7.23 -0.06
N THR A 69 9.35 7.86 -0.64
CA THR A 69 8.57 7.34 -1.77
C THR A 69 8.79 8.25 -2.97
N ILE A 70 9.21 7.69 -4.09
CA ILE A 70 9.39 8.42 -5.35
C ILE A 70 8.13 8.20 -6.20
N SER A 71 7.53 9.27 -6.69
CA SER A 71 6.31 9.27 -7.49
C SER A 71 6.47 10.13 -8.74
N ASN A 72 5.86 9.73 -9.86
CA ASN A 72 5.73 10.53 -11.07
C ASN A 72 4.46 11.39 -11.09
N ARG A 73 3.72 11.39 -10.00
CA ARG A 73 2.51 12.18 -9.81
C ARG A 73 2.59 12.98 -8.53
N LEU A 74 1.95 14.13 -8.53
CA LEU A 74 1.73 14.89 -7.30
C LEU A 74 0.74 14.14 -6.42
N LEU A 75 1.14 13.89 -5.17
CA LEU A 75 0.29 13.33 -4.13
C LEU A 75 -0.14 14.47 -3.21
N VAL A 76 -1.36 14.40 -2.69
CA VAL A 76 -1.81 15.35 -1.66
C VAL A 76 -1.02 15.09 -0.39
N GLU A 77 -0.47 16.16 0.20
CA GLU A 77 0.27 16.07 1.45
C GLU A 77 -0.67 15.85 2.64
N SER A 78 -0.15 15.19 3.66
CA SER A 78 -0.85 14.93 4.91
C SER A 78 0.14 14.77 6.06
N ASP A 79 -0.34 14.60 7.27
CA ASP A 79 0.52 14.32 8.42
C ASP A 79 1.32 13.01 8.27
N ILE A 80 0.85 12.09 7.44
CA ILE A 80 1.51 10.80 7.17
C ILE A 80 2.64 10.95 6.15
N ARG A 81 2.44 11.76 5.10
CA ARG A 81 3.36 11.87 3.97
C ARG A 81 3.45 13.30 3.46
N ASN A 82 4.66 13.85 3.42
CA ASN A 82 4.93 15.21 3.00
C ASN A 82 5.86 15.25 1.79
N TYR A 83 5.65 16.24 0.91
CA TYR A 83 6.59 16.55 -0.17
C TYR A 83 7.97 16.88 0.42
N TYR A 84 9.01 16.30 -0.18
CA TYR A 84 10.38 16.51 0.24
C TYR A 84 11.20 17.27 -0.82
N THR A 85 11.18 16.78 -2.07
CA THR A 85 11.88 17.40 -3.20
C THR A 85 11.38 16.80 -4.51
N GLY A 86 11.73 17.38 -5.63
CA GLY A 86 11.43 16.84 -6.95
C GLY A 86 12.15 17.57 -8.07
N SER A 87 12.32 16.88 -9.20
CA SER A 87 12.80 17.44 -10.46
C SER A 87 12.33 16.56 -11.62
N ASP A 88 12.26 17.16 -12.80
CA ASP A 88 12.01 16.46 -14.08
C ASP A 88 10.76 15.54 -14.08
N GLY A 89 9.71 15.95 -13.36
CA GLY A 89 8.46 15.19 -13.26
C GLY A 89 8.50 14.00 -12.27
N GLU A 90 9.58 13.85 -11.52
CA GLU A 90 9.66 12.93 -10.38
C GLU A 90 9.54 13.72 -9.07
N PHE A 91 8.74 13.20 -8.14
CA PHE A 91 8.46 13.80 -6.84
C PHE A 91 8.86 12.85 -5.74
N VAL A 92 9.59 13.33 -4.75
CA VAL A 92 10.00 12.55 -3.57
C VAL A 92 9.17 12.99 -2.39
N TYR A 93 8.53 12.03 -1.74
CA TYR A 93 7.76 12.24 -0.52
C TYR A 93 8.45 11.58 0.65
N LYS A 94 8.39 12.21 1.80
CA LYS A 94 8.86 11.65 3.06
C LYS A 94 7.68 11.06 3.83
N ASN A 95 7.80 9.79 4.19
CA ASN A 95 6.89 9.13 5.11
C ASN A 95 7.31 9.47 6.55
N ASN A 96 6.46 10.17 7.30
CA ASN A 96 6.80 10.73 8.60
C ASN A 96 6.88 9.69 9.72
N TYR A 97 6.13 8.60 9.59
CA TYR A 97 6.04 7.53 10.58
C TYR A 97 6.75 6.27 10.08
N THR A 98 8.07 6.30 10.10
CA THR A 98 8.93 5.20 9.61
C THR A 98 9.69 4.58 10.76
N LEU A 99 9.43 3.31 11.06
CA LEU A 99 10.16 2.55 12.08
C LEU A 99 11.62 2.31 11.65
N PRO A 100 12.55 2.13 12.60
CA PRO A 100 13.89 1.66 12.28
C PRO A 100 13.84 0.25 11.67
N ILE A 101 14.93 -0.18 10.99
CA ILE A 101 15.00 -1.51 10.34
C ILE A 101 14.80 -2.65 11.35
N GLY A 102 15.16 -2.44 12.61
CA GLY A 102 14.90 -3.37 13.71
C GLY A 102 14.18 -2.67 14.83
N TYR A 103 13.09 -3.25 15.30
CA TYR A 103 12.31 -2.80 16.46
C TYR A 103 11.91 -3.98 17.32
N ALA A 104 11.68 -3.73 18.60
CA ALA A 104 11.32 -4.78 19.56
C ALA A 104 9.80 -5.04 19.53
N ILE A 105 9.42 -6.30 19.59
CA ILE A 105 8.03 -6.74 19.76
C ILE A 105 7.93 -7.70 20.94
N ASN A 106 6.75 -7.87 21.50
CA ASN A 106 6.52 -8.88 22.53
C ASN A 106 6.70 -10.29 21.93
N SER A 107 7.41 -11.16 22.63
CA SER A 107 7.72 -12.52 22.17
C SER A 107 6.46 -13.37 21.91
N SER A 108 5.37 -13.17 22.67
CA SER A 108 4.09 -13.86 22.44
C SER A 108 3.47 -13.51 21.08
N THR A 109 3.65 -12.29 20.61
CA THR A 109 3.10 -11.81 19.33
C THR A 109 3.56 -12.64 18.13
N ALA A 110 4.82 -13.10 18.15
CA ALA A 110 5.38 -13.90 17.06
C ALA A 110 4.68 -15.26 16.89
N TYR A 111 4.08 -15.78 17.95
CA TYR A 111 3.37 -17.07 17.96
C TYR A 111 1.86 -16.90 17.70
N ASP A 112 1.30 -15.76 18.04
CA ASP A 112 -0.14 -15.50 17.97
C ASP A 112 -0.56 -14.80 16.66
N LEU A 113 0.40 -14.43 15.82
CA LEU A 113 0.11 -13.79 14.55
C LEU A 113 -0.51 -14.78 13.56
N VAL A 114 -1.81 -14.62 13.33
CA VAL A 114 -2.56 -15.39 12.33
C VAL A 114 -3.08 -14.46 11.25
N MET A 115 -2.45 -14.51 10.08
CA MET A 115 -2.96 -13.86 8.87
C MET A 115 -3.76 -14.90 8.05
N ALA A 116 -5.00 -14.59 7.74
CA ALA A 116 -5.86 -15.49 7.00
C ALA A 116 -5.65 -15.37 5.49
N LYS A 117 -5.54 -16.51 4.80
CA LYS A 117 -5.38 -16.54 3.33
C LYS A 117 -6.62 -16.03 2.57
N ASN A 118 -7.78 -16.09 3.21
CA ASN A 118 -9.04 -15.65 2.61
C ASN A 118 -9.32 -14.16 2.82
N ASN A 119 -8.57 -13.49 3.70
CA ASN A 119 -8.65 -12.06 3.88
C ASN A 119 -7.96 -11.34 2.72
N ASN A 120 -8.41 -10.14 2.42
CA ASN A 120 -7.64 -9.26 1.56
C ASN A 120 -6.40 -8.72 2.29
N GLY A 121 -5.49 -8.09 1.52
CA GLY A 121 -4.22 -7.61 2.07
C GLY A 121 -4.37 -6.58 3.18
N ILE A 122 -5.38 -5.71 3.13
CA ILE A 122 -5.63 -4.67 4.14
C ILE A 122 -6.14 -5.28 5.45
N GLU A 123 -7.04 -6.26 5.37
CA GLU A 123 -7.50 -7.00 6.56
C GLU A 123 -6.34 -7.71 7.26
N ASN A 124 -5.44 -8.31 6.49
CA ASN A 124 -4.25 -8.93 7.05
C ASN A 124 -3.28 -7.91 7.65
N GLN A 125 -3.17 -6.71 7.09
CA GLN A 125 -2.39 -5.62 7.69
C GLN A 125 -3.01 -5.15 9.01
N ASN A 126 -4.35 -5.06 9.11
CA ASN A 126 -5.04 -4.79 10.37
C ASN A 126 -4.71 -5.84 11.43
N LEU A 127 -4.79 -7.13 11.09
CA LEU A 127 -4.43 -8.23 11.98
C LEU A 127 -2.96 -8.18 12.41
N LEU A 128 -2.06 -7.85 11.48
CA LEU A 128 -0.64 -7.69 11.78
C LEU A 128 -0.40 -6.58 12.80
N ILE A 129 -0.95 -5.39 12.58
CA ILE A 129 -0.82 -4.27 13.52
C ILE A 129 -1.47 -4.58 14.85
N GLN A 130 -2.65 -5.19 14.86
CA GLN A 130 -3.31 -5.60 16.10
C GLN A 130 -2.45 -6.57 16.90
N SER A 131 -1.85 -7.56 16.26
CA SER A 131 -0.96 -8.51 16.92
C SER A 131 0.29 -7.83 17.49
N LEU A 132 0.89 -6.89 16.75
CA LEU A 132 2.10 -6.19 17.17
C LEU A 132 1.86 -5.17 18.29
N THR A 133 0.69 -4.51 18.29
CA THR A 133 0.45 -3.32 19.11
C THR A 133 -0.79 -3.40 20.01
N GLY A 134 -1.70 -4.34 19.76
CA GLY A 134 -3.02 -4.40 20.39
C GLY A 134 -4.01 -3.35 19.86
N ILE A 135 -3.69 -2.62 18.80
CA ILE A 135 -4.56 -1.63 18.17
C ILE A 135 -5.20 -2.26 16.94
N SER A 136 -6.54 -2.37 16.95
CA SER A 136 -7.31 -2.94 15.83
C SER A 136 -7.80 -1.86 14.87
N ASP A 137 -8.15 -2.30 13.66
CA ASP A 137 -8.88 -1.52 12.67
C ASP A 137 -8.21 -0.18 12.35
N VAL A 138 -6.89 -0.23 12.09
CA VAL A 138 -6.12 0.93 11.62
C VAL A 138 -6.57 1.34 10.22
N PHE A 139 -6.99 0.38 9.40
CA PHE A 139 -7.74 0.63 8.18
C PHE A 139 -9.21 0.36 8.45
N GLU A 140 -10.04 1.38 8.31
CA GLU A 140 -11.48 1.29 8.46
C GLU A 140 -12.12 0.92 7.13
N TYR A 141 -12.89 -0.16 7.12
CA TYR A 141 -13.70 -0.54 5.96
C TYR A 141 -14.79 0.49 5.70
N THR A 142 -14.91 0.93 4.45
CA THR A 142 -15.91 1.92 4.05
C THR A 142 -17.05 1.28 3.27
N THR A 143 -16.74 0.59 2.18
CA THR A 143 -17.75 -0.03 1.30
C THR A 143 -17.09 -1.06 0.38
N SER A 144 -17.92 -1.81 -0.36
CA SER A 144 -17.45 -2.68 -1.44
C SER A 144 -18.37 -2.66 -2.65
N PHE A 145 -17.80 -2.95 -3.81
CA PHE A 145 -18.46 -3.06 -5.09
C PHE A 145 -18.18 -4.45 -5.67
N PRO A 146 -19.09 -5.41 -5.49
CA PRO A 146 -18.89 -6.74 -6.04
C PRO A 146 -19.22 -6.75 -7.54
N THR A 147 -18.23 -7.09 -8.36
CA THR A 147 -18.37 -7.34 -9.81
C THR A 147 -18.83 -6.11 -10.63
N GLU A 148 -18.51 -4.90 -10.18
CA GLU A 148 -18.79 -3.67 -10.92
C GLU A 148 -17.68 -3.34 -11.92
N ALA A 149 -18.07 -2.80 -13.09
CA ALA A 149 -17.11 -2.30 -14.09
C ALA A 149 -16.58 -0.92 -13.70
N ASP A 150 -17.49 -0.06 -13.28
CA ASP A 150 -17.25 1.32 -12.92
C ASP A 150 -17.86 1.57 -11.54
N CYS A 151 -17.10 2.17 -10.64
CA CYS A 151 -17.53 2.49 -9.29
C CYS A 151 -17.32 3.97 -9.02
N ILE A 152 -18.31 4.60 -8.40
CA ILE A 152 -18.20 5.97 -7.90
C ILE A 152 -18.20 5.92 -6.38
N ILE A 153 -17.15 6.45 -5.78
CA ILE A 153 -16.95 6.49 -4.35
C ILE A 153 -17.02 7.94 -3.89
N THR A 154 -17.91 8.22 -2.95
CA THR A 154 -17.92 9.47 -2.18
C THR A 154 -17.34 9.14 -0.81
N PRO A 155 -16.18 9.69 -0.43
CA PRO A 155 -15.57 9.40 0.86
C PRO A 155 -16.49 9.88 2.00
N ALA A 156 -16.69 9.04 3.02
CA ALA A 156 -17.49 9.41 4.19
C ALA A 156 -16.74 10.40 5.11
N LYS A 157 -15.42 10.45 5.00
CA LYS A 157 -14.53 11.35 5.73
C LYS A 157 -13.26 11.59 4.92
N SER A 158 -12.61 12.72 5.15
CA SER A 158 -11.27 12.98 4.60
C SER A 158 -10.23 12.04 5.20
N GLY A 159 -9.25 11.60 4.42
CA GLY A 159 -8.18 10.71 4.87
C GLY A 159 -7.49 9.95 3.74
N HIS A 160 -6.46 9.17 4.08
CA HIS A 160 -5.79 8.29 3.12
C HIS A 160 -6.68 7.13 2.73
N MET A 161 -7.01 7.05 1.44
CA MET A 161 -7.85 6.00 0.86
C MET A 161 -7.01 4.92 0.20
N TYR A 162 -7.41 3.67 0.46
CA TYR A 162 -6.84 2.48 -0.15
C TYR A 162 -7.94 1.63 -0.76
N LEU A 163 -7.65 1.08 -1.94
CA LEU A 163 -8.54 0.14 -2.63
C LEU A 163 -7.92 -1.24 -2.62
N SER A 164 -8.71 -2.26 -2.31
CA SER A 164 -8.32 -3.66 -2.46
C SER A 164 -9.07 -4.27 -3.62
N VAL A 165 -8.32 -4.72 -4.66
CA VAL A 165 -8.89 -5.35 -5.85
C VAL A 165 -8.66 -6.86 -5.76
N ALA A 166 -9.73 -7.65 -5.67
CA ALA A 166 -9.66 -9.10 -5.46
C ALA A 166 -9.69 -9.93 -6.76
N ASN A 167 -9.88 -9.33 -7.92
CA ASN A 167 -10.00 -10.05 -9.19
C ASN A 167 -8.64 -10.37 -9.82
N LYS A 168 -8.43 -11.64 -10.17
CA LYS A 168 -7.24 -12.08 -10.90
C LYS A 168 -7.26 -11.75 -12.39
N SER A 169 -8.41 -11.38 -12.94
CA SER A 169 -8.57 -11.04 -14.36
C SER A 169 -8.31 -9.56 -14.66
N VAL A 170 -8.40 -8.69 -13.67
CA VAL A 170 -8.15 -7.25 -13.83
C VAL A 170 -6.66 -7.01 -13.98
N ASP A 171 -6.24 -6.41 -15.10
CA ASP A 171 -4.85 -6.05 -15.37
C ASP A 171 -4.55 -4.59 -15.04
N SER A 172 -5.50 -3.71 -15.32
CA SER A 172 -5.37 -2.30 -14.97
C SER A 172 -6.64 -1.72 -14.34
N VAL A 173 -6.42 -0.77 -13.45
CA VAL A 173 -7.47 0.03 -12.82
C VAL A 173 -7.11 1.50 -13.02
N THR A 174 -8.07 2.28 -13.52
CA THR A 174 -7.96 3.73 -13.64
C THR A 174 -8.79 4.38 -12.55
N VAL A 175 -8.20 5.33 -11.85
CA VAL A 175 -8.83 6.11 -10.80
C VAL A 175 -8.83 7.56 -11.20
N THR A 176 -9.99 8.19 -11.21
CA THR A 176 -10.15 9.62 -11.51
C THR A 176 -10.76 10.33 -10.31
N ILE A 177 -10.09 11.38 -9.85
CA ILE A 177 -10.57 12.20 -8.72
C ILE A 177 -11.09 13.53 -9.26
N ASN A 178 -12.34 13.85 -8.93
CA ASN A 178 -13.03 15.10 -9.30
C ASN A 178 -13.01 15.38 -10.82
N ASN A 179 -13.01 14.36 -11.65
CA ASN A 179 -12.90 14.46 -13.12
C ASN A 179 -11.65 15.22 -13.62
N THR A 180 -10.65 15.40 -12.79
CA THR A 180 -9.45 16.20 -13.12
C THR A 180 -8.15 15.43 -13.03
N THR A 181 -7.99 14.63 -12.00
CA THR A 181 -6.75 13.90 -11.73
C THR A 181 -6.96 12.42 -12.01
N THR A 182 -6.27 11.90 -13.01
CA THR A 182 -6.40 10.49 -13.42
C THR A 182 -5.10 9.73 -13.22
N TYR A 183 -5.20 8.56 -12.61
CA TYR A 183 -4.10 7.63 -12.38
C TYR A 183 -4.46 6.25 -12.92
N THR A 184 -3.51 5.57 -13.56
CA THR A 184 -3.67 4.18 -13.99
C THR A 184 -2.69 3.29 -13.25
N TYR A 185 -3.23 2.27 -12.60
CA TYR A 185 -2.48 1.20 -11.94
C TYR A 185 -2.46 0.00 -12.85
N ASN A 186 -1.28 -0.43 -13.26
CA ASN A 186 -1.08 -1.56 -14.18
C ASN A 186 -0.53 -2.79 -13.47
N ASN A 187 -0.61 -3.95 -14.12
CA ASN A 187 -0.10 -5.23 -13.61
C ASN A 187 -0.73 -5.63 -12.28
N ILE A 188 -2.04 -5.42 -12.14
CA ILE A 188 -2.79 -5.79 -10.94
C ILE A 188 -3.02 -7.31 -10.88
N LYS A 189 -2.99 -7.97 -12.03
CA LYS A 189 -3.20 -9.42 -12.16
C LYS A 189 -2.49 -10.22 -11.07
N SER A 190 -3.19 -11.14 -10.53
CA SER A 190 -2.74 -12.26 -9.72
C SER A 190 -2.81 -12.13 -8.19
N ASN A 191 -2.85 -10.98 -7.62
CA ASN A 191 -2.81 -10.88 -6.15
C ASN A 191 -3.82 -9.85 -5.67
N ASN A 192 -4.43 -10.08 -4.52
CA ASN A 192 -5.29 -9.13 -3.82
C ASN A 192 -4.57 -7.78 -3.64
N ARG A 193 -4.43 -7.06 -4.76
CA ARG A 193 -3.59 -5.89 -4.87
C ARG A 193 -4.22 -4.70 -4.15
N ILE A 194 -3.40 -4.05 -3.35
CA ILE A 194 -3.76 -2.77 -2.74
C ILE A 194 -3.31 -1.64 -3.66
N LEU A 195 -4.19 -0.65 -3.85
CA LEU A 195 -3.91 0.59 -4.56
C LEU A 195 -3.92 1.74 -3.54
N ASP A 196 -2.82 2.46 -3.43
CA ASP A 196 -2.72 3.70 -2.65
C ASP A 196 -3.27 4.85 -3.49
N ILE A 197 -4.43 5.35 -3.14
CA ILE A 197 -5.09 6.47 -3.81
C ILE A 197 -4.52 7.81 -3.32
N GLY A 198 -3.97 7.82 -2.13
CA GLY A 198 -3.50 9.01 -1.43
C GLY A 198 -4.58 9.63 -0.55
N TYR A 199 -4.33 10.86 -0.11
CA TYR A 199 -5.28 11.59 0.70
C TYR A 199 -6.41 12.12 -0.16
N VAL A 200 -7.66 11.90 0.25
CA VAL A 200 -8.88 12.39 -0.39
C VAL A 200 -9.71 13.17 0.63
N HIS A 201 -10.46 14.15 0.16
CA HIS A 201 -11.40 14.92 0.98
C HIS A 201 -12.79 14.28 0.95
N ASP A 202 -13.58 14.49 1.97
CA ASP A 202 -14.98 14.05 2.06
C ASP A 202 -15.90 14.71 1.01
N THR A 203 -15.41 15.79 0.38
CA THR A 203 -16.07 16.47 -0.75
C THR A 203 -15.66 15.92 -2.12
N ASP A 204 -14.68 15.04 -2.18
CA ASP A 204 -14.18 14.50 -3.44
C ASP A 204 -15.10 13.41 -3.99
N THR A 205 -15.02 13.22 -5.31
CA THR A 205 -15.61 12.09 -6.00
C THR A 205 -14.48 11.26 -6.61
N VAL A 206 -14.44 9.99 -6.26
CA VAL A 206 -13.42 9.05 -6.76
C VAL A 206 -14.10 8.05 -7.68
N GLU A 207 -13.84 8.16 -8.97
CA GLU A 207 -14.30 7.22 -9.99
C GLU A 207 -13.24 6.17 -10.23
N VAL A 208 -13.62 4.90 -10.23
CA VAL A 208 -12.72 3.75 -10.41
C VAL A 208 -13.24 2.88 -11.53
N THR A 209 -12.43 2.66 -12.55
CA THR A 209 -12.78 1.85 -13.73
C THR A 209 -11.76 0.74 -13.95
N SER A 210 -12.18 -0.41 -14.48
CA SER A 210 -11.30 -1.52 -14.81
C SER A 210 -11.28 -1.84 -16.31
N ASP A 211 -10.17 -2.40 -16.78
CA ASP A 211 -9.99 -2.81 -18.19
C ASP A 211 -10.83 -4.02 -18.58
N THR A 212 -11.33 -4.80 -17.66
CA THR A 212 -12.02 -6.08 -17.91
C THR A 212 -13.53 -6.04 -17.64
N GLY A 213 -14.06 -4.89 -17.31
CA GLY A 213 -15.51 -4.71 -17.15
C GLY A 213 -16.12 -5.33 -15.89
N GLY A 214 -15.32 -5.74 -14.92
CA GLY A 214 -15.84 -6.21 -13.64
C GLY A 214 -14.74 -6.41 -12.61
N MET A 215 -14.82 -5.69 -11.50
CA MET A 215 -13.86 -5.84 -10.40
C MET A 215 -14.59 -6.04 -9.07
N ASN A 216 -13.99 -6.84 -8.21
CA ASN A 216 -14.40 -6.95 -6.81
C ASN A 216 -13.52 -5.98 -6.02
N LEU A 217 -14.09 -4.85 -5.65
CA LEU A 217 -13.41 -3.72 -5.03
C LEU A 217 -13.87 -3.55 -3.59
N SER A 218 -12.93 -3.45 -2.67
CA SER A 218 -13.19 -3.01 -1.29
C SER A 218 -12.43 -1.72 -0.99
N VAL A 219 -13.10 -0.79 -0.32
CA VAL A 219 -12.61 0.56 -0.03
C VAL A 219 -12.31 0.67 1.46
N TYR A 220 -11.15 1.22 1.77
CA TYR A 220 -10.69 1.45 3.14
C TYR A 220 -10.14 2.87 3.30
N THR A 221 -10.30 3.43 4.48
CA THR A 221 -9.69 4.69 4.87
C THR A 221 -8.77 4.45 6.08
N LEU A 222 -7.57 5.00 6.06
CA LEU A 222 -6.65 4.95 7.19
C LEU A 222 -7.20 5.81 8.34
N ASP A 223 -7.30 5.24 9.53
CA ASP A 223 -7.45 5.97 10.77
C ASP A 223 -6.05 6.44 11.22
N GLU A 224 -5.72 7.68 10.91
CA GLU A 224 -4.39 8.24 11.14
C GLU A 224 -4.06 8.28 12.65
N ASP A 225 -5.02 8.56 13.52
CA ASP A 225 -4.82 8.55 14.97
C ASP A 225 -4.47 7.14 15.48
N LYS A 226 -5.19 6.11 15.03
CA LYS A 226 -4.87 4.73 15.38
C LYS A 226 -3.51 4.31 14.83
N PHE A 227 -3.21 4.68 13.59
CA PHE A 227 -1.92 4.41 12.96
C PHE A 227 -0.77 5.06 13.75
N ILE A 228 -0.86 6.34 14.10
CA ILE A 228 0.16 7.05 14.88
C ILE A 228 0.33 6.41 16.27
N ARG A 229 -0.76 6.02 16.92
CA ARG A 229 -0.68 5.31 18.21
C ARG A 229 0.00 3.95 18.08
N ALA A 230 -0.27 3.22 16.98
CA ALA A 230 0.38 1.93 16.71
C ALA A 230 1.88 2.12 16.46
N TYR A 231 2.25 3.11 15.65
CA TYR A 231 3.64 3.49 15.40
C TYR A 231 4.37 3.81 16.72
N ASN A 232 3.77 4.65 17.58
CA ASN A 232 4.39 5.06 18.87
C ASN A 232 4.60 3.89 19.84
N LYS A 233 3.86 2.79 19.69
CA LYS A 233 4.09 1.57 20.50
C LYS A 233 5.27 0.74 20.01
N LEU A 234 5.67 0.90 18.75
CA LEU A 234 6.76 0.13 18.14
C LEU A 234 8.07 0.94 18.05
N ASN A 235 7.99 2.26 18.11
CA ASN A 235 9.12 3.19 18.06
C ASN A 235 9.62 3.51 19.47
#